data_2c540836157b15c374ae1e1f0ff7fafc
#
_entry.id   2c540836157b15c374ae1e1f0ff7fafc
#
_cell.length_a   1.000
_cell.length_b   1.000
_cell.length_c   1.000
_cell.angle_alpha   90.00
_cell.angle_beta   90.00
_cell.angle_gamma   90.00
#
_symmetry.space_group_name_H-M   'P 1'
#
loop_
_entity.id
_entity.type
_entity.pdbx_description
1 polymer ?
#
loop_
_entity_poly.entity_id
_entity_poly.type
_entity_poly.pdbx_seq_one_letter_code
_entity_poly.pdbx_strand_id
1 'polypeptide(L)'
;MNKIFIYFILIFISNSNIFALDYIEDYVEKNKLYESSTWKSLLHYRNNKPSINEKDFLLSYNNFSLKNELIATIKKIQSDKNYICKFPARYEWLKKDLVNLNINLSDYDSCEEFNIYLEKTNADSLDLVFASENVKNPSSMMGHVFFKINGNYQNKERMNSVSFFTVINHFNIPLLIYESTISGMKGYFILSPYKNQISTYINKEERNIWEYKLKLTPEHKKLIYYHFWELKDINMTYYFTGFNCATMIDDILSLTKYNYTNKNSLWVTPKDVIKNAEKNDLIENTKMIPSIEWELNMLVDNINIDKRNQIIDLLKNKDFNKLFNFNYSKDLESKDLEKEFILSYAKYLFLNKNSITNEEYLNIINVVK
;
A
#
# COMPACT_ATOMS: atom_id res chain seq x y z
N MET A 1 43.03 -49.00 10.85
CA MET A 1 43.02 -47.66 11.49
C MET A 1 42.04 -46.64 10.86
N ASN A 2 41.61 -46.81 9.60
CA ASN A 2 40.82 -45.74 8.92
C ASN A 2 39.28 -45.70 9.18
N LYS A 3 38.67 -46.76 9.71
CA LYS A 3 37.20 -46.75 9.96
C LYS A 3 36.82 -46.10 11.31
N ILE A 4 37.66 -46.15 12.32
CA ILE A 4 37.41 -45.52 13.63
C ILE A 4 37.58 -43.99 13.54
N PHE A 5 38.46 -43.48 12.68
CA PHE A 5 38.67 -42.03 12.50
C PHE A 5 37.47 -41.35 11.79
N ILE A 6 36.83 -42.07 10.85
CA ILE A 6 35.63 -41.56 10.15
C ILE A 6 34.43 -41.50 11.08
N TYR A 7 34.25 -42.44 11.98
CA TYR A 7 33.17 -42.39 12.99
C TYR A 7 33.34 -41.27 14.00
N PHE A 8 34.59 -40.96 14.40
CA PHE A 8 34.85 -39.81 15.30
C PHE A 8 34.59 -38.48 14.62
N ILE A 9 34.89 -38.31 13.35
CA ILE A 9 34.61 -37.06 12.60
C ILE A 9 33.07 -36.88 12.39
N LEU A 10 32.32 -37.94 12.10
CA LEU A 10 30.86 -37.89 11.98
C LEU A 10 30.16 -37.59 13.30
N ILE A 11 30.66 -38.07 14.44
CA ILE A 11 30.12 -37.77 15.77
C ILE A 11 30.46 -36.32 16.16
N PHE A 12 31.61 -35.78 15.77
CA PHE A 12 31.96 -34.37 16.04
C PHE A 12 31.12 -33.40 15.21
N ILE A 13 30.84 -33.70 13.94
CA ILE A 13 29.99 -32.88 13.06
C ILE A 13 28.53 -32.93 13.54
N SER A 14 28.03 -34.06 13.99
CA SER A 14 26.65 -34.17 14.53
C SER A 14 26.49 -33.41 15.86
N ASN A 15 27.49 -33.48 16.74
CA ASN A 15 27.45 -32.75 18.02
C ASN A 15 27.54 -31.23 17.84
N SER A 16 28.37 -30.73 16.90
CA SER A 16 28.45 -29.29 16.67
C SER A 16 27.13 -28.65 16.18
N ASN A 17 26.37 -29.38 15.38
CA ASN A 17 25.04 -28.92 14.94
C ASN A 17 23.99 -28.96 16.07
N ILE A 18 24.05 -29.90 16.98
CA ILE A 18 23.16 -30.02 18.15
C ILE A 18 23.43 -28.88 19.14
N PHE A 19 24.71 -28.58 19.43
CA PHE A 19 25.07 -27.46 20.33
C PHE A 19 24.69 -26.08 19.75
N ALA A 20 24.82 -25.88 18.43
CA ALA A 20 24.41 -24.65 17.78
C ALA A 20 22.88 -24.51 17.74
N LEU A 21 22.13 -25.60 17.70
CA LEU A 21 20.68 -25.62 17.71
C LEU A 21 20.13 -25.17 19.06
N ASP A 22 20.65 -25.71 20.16
CA ASP A 22 20.28 -25.33 21.53
C ASP A 22 20.55 -23.84 21.80
N TYR A 23 21.70 -23.32 21.32
CA TYR A 23 22.09 -21.94 21.58
C TYR A 23 21.14 -20.90 20.94
N ILE A 24 20.69 -21.11 19.68
CA ILE A 24 19.71 -20.19 19.03
C ILE A 24 18.35 -20.25 19.75
N GLU A 25 17.90 -21.45 20.11
CA GLU A 25 16.62 -21.65 20.80
C GLU A 25 16.64 -21.01 22.18
N ASP A 26 17.69 -21.22 22.94
CA ASP A 26 17.91 -20.61 24.27
C ASP A 26 17.97 -19.08 24.19
N TYR A 27 18.67 -18.52 23.18
CA TYR A 27 18.73 -17.09 22.98
C TYR A 27 17.37 -16.48 22.66
N VAL A 28 16.63 -17.09 21.73
CA VAL A 28 15.28 -16.65 21.33
C VAL A 28 14.29 -16.71 22.50
N GLU A 29 14.36 -17.79 23.33
CA GLU A 29 13.51 -17.96 24.51
C GLU A 29 13.84 -16.95 25.61
N LYS A 30 15.13 -16.85 25.96
CA LYS A 30 15.60 -15.93 26.99
C LYS A 30 15.24 -14.47 26.71
N ASN A 31 15.35 -14.05 25.44
CA ASN A 31 15.06 -12.67 25.03
C ASN A 31 13.60 -12.47 24.62
N LYS A 32 12.79 -13.50 24.56
CA LYS A 32 11.37 -13.47 24.13
C LYS A 32 11.14 -12.74 22.81
N LEU A 33 12.08 -12.87 21.87
CA LEU A 33 12.07 -12.15 20.60
C LEU A 33 10.79 -12.42 19.78
N TYR A 34 10.25 -13.63 19.89
CA TYR A 34 9.02 -14.03 19.21
C TYR A 34 7.76 -13.32 19.73
N GLU A 35 7.82 -12.70 20.91
CA GLU A 35 6.73 -11.88 21.46
C GLU A 35 6.74 -10.44 20.94
N SER A 36 7.81 -10.02 20.27
CA SER A 36 7.97 -8.67 19.72
C SER A 36 6.80 -8.26 18.84
N SER A 37 6.32 -7.03 19.04
CA SER A 37 5.28 -6.43 18.18
C SER A 37 5.75 -6.32 16.73
N THR A 38 7.02 -5.97 16.52
CA THR A 38 7.61 -5.88 15.18
C THR A 38 7.62 -7.24 14.48
N TRP A 39 8.02 -8.32 15.18
CA TRP A 39 8.00 -9.67 14.63
C TRP A 39 6.59 -10.10 14.24
N LYS A 40 5.61 -9.86 15.12
CA LYS A 40 4.20 -10.13 14.84
C LYS A 40 3.70 -9.35 13.62
N SER A 41 4.12 -8.09 13.47
CA SER A 41 3.74 -7.25 12.32
C SER A 41 4.38 -7.73 11.02
N LEU A 42 5.67 -8.10 11.02
CA LEU A 42 6.37 -8.70 9.88
C LEU A 42 5.73 -10.01 9.40
N LEU A 43 5.04 -10.73 10.28
CA LEU A 43 4.31 -11.95 9.96
C LEU A 43 2.81 -11.74 9.71
N HIS A 44 2.31 -10.51 9.76
CA HIS A 44 0.88 -10.20 9.71
C HIS A 44 0.07 -11.06 10.69
N TYR A 45 0.58 -11.18 11.94
CA TYR A 45 0.02 -12.06 12.96
C TYR A 45 -1.09 -11.36 13.74
N ARG A 46 -2.32 -11.80 13.53
CA ARG A 46 -3.54 -11.27 14.17
C ARG A 46 -4.41 -12.41 14.70
N ASN A 47 -5.16 -12.18 15.77
CA ASN A 47 -6.11 -13.15 16.31
C ASN A 47 -5.50 -14.55 16.48
N ASN A 48 -4.26 -14.61 16.99
CA ASN A 48 -3.47 -15.81 17.24
C ASN A 48 -3.15 -16.67 16.01
N LYS A 49 -3.15 -16.07 14.82
CA LYS A 49 -2.77 -16.75 13.56
C LYS A 49 -2.12 -15.76 12.57
N PRO A 50 -1.28 -16.25 11.64
CA PRO A 50 -0.81 -15.42 10.53
C PRO A 50 -1.96 -15.17 9.55
N SER A 51 -2.08 -13.93 9.06
CA SER A 51 -3.05 -13.58 8.02
C SER A 51 -2.58 -14.04 6.63
N ILE A 52 -1.25 -14.14 6.45
CA ILE A 52 -0.61 -14.70 5.26
C ILE A 52 -0.10 -16.10 5.63
N ASN A 53 -0.85 -17.12 5.24
CA ASN A 53 -0.53 -18.51 5.56
C ASN A 53 -0.08 -19.27 4.30
N GLU A 54 1.12 -18.91 3.81
CA GLU A 54 1.69 -19.41 2.56
C GLU A 54 3.10 -19.96 2.78
N LYS A 55 3.43 -21.06 2.08
CA LYS A 55 4.76 -21.73 2.18
C LYS A 55 5.90 -20.82 1.71
N ASP A 56 5.60 -19.94 0.76
CA ASP A 56 6.58 -18.97 0.24
C ASP A 56 6.84 -17.80 1.19
N PHE A 57 5.99 -17.63 2.20
CA PHE A 57 6.08 -16.59 3.21
C PHE A 57 6.52 -17.13 4.58
N LEU A 58 6.11 -18.35 4.97
CA LEU A 58 6.39 -18.96 6.27
C LEU A 58 7.29 -20.19 6.12
N LEU A 59 8.45 -20.18 6.77
CA LEU A 59 9.37 -21.32 6.81
C LEU A 59 8.82 -22.46 7.66
N SER A 60 8.11 -22.12 8.75
CA SER A 60 7.49 -23.10 9.65
C SER A 60 6.03 -23.42 9.31
N TYR A 61 5.63 -23.29 8.05
CA TYR A 61 4.25 -23.43 7.57
C TYR A 61 3.48 -24.61 8.16
N ASN A 62 4.09 -25.80 8.21
CA ASN A 62 3.43 -27.03 8.68
C ASN A 62 3.26 -27.10 10.20
N ASN A 63 4.10 -26.41 10.98
CA ASN A 63 4.11 -26.42 12.43
C ASN A 63 4.30 -24.98 12.98
N PHE A 64 3.55 -24.06 12.40
CA PHE A 64 3.69 -22.65 12.68
C PHE A 64 3.49 -22.30 14.16
N SER A 65 4.47 -21.60 14.68
CA SER A 65 4.35 -20.72 15.85
C SER A 65 5.28 -19.53 15.66
N LEU A 66 5.02 -18.42 16.35
CA LEU A 66 5.90 -17.24 16.28
C LEU A 66 7.34 -17.59 16.62
N LYS A 67 7.55 -18.49 17.59
CA LYS A 67 8.87 -18.99 18.00
C LYS A 67 9.51 -19.86 16.91
N ASN A 68 8.78 -20.84 16.39
CA ASN A 68 9.31 -21.75 15.37
C ASN A 68 9.70 -20.99 14.09
N GLU A 69 8.86 -20.03 13.67
CA GLU A 69 9.15 -19.20 12.50
C GLU A 69 10.40 -18.33 12.69
N LEU A 70 10.57 -17.77 13.90
CA LEU A 70 11.75 -16.97 14.22
C LEU A 70 13.03 -17.81 14.21
N ILE A 71 13.01 -18.97 14.87
CA ILE A 71 14.14 -19.90 14.89
C ILE A 71 14.48 -20.37 13.47
N ALA A 72 13.47 -20.74 12.68
CA ALA A 72 13.65 -21.14 11.30
C ALA A 72 14.25 -20.00 10.45
N THR A 73 13.80 -18.77 10.66
CA THR A 73 14.32 -17.57 9.99
C THR A 73 15.80 -17.34 10.32
N ILE A 74 16.21 -17.39 11.59
CA ILE A 74 17.59 -17.22 12.02
C ILE A 74 18.48 -18.32 11.41
N LYS A 75 18.07 -19.59 11.50
CA LYS A 75 18.76 -20.73 10.91
C LYS A 75 18.91 -20.60 9.38
N LYS A 76 17.86 -20.10 8.72
CA LYS A 76 17.86 -19.90 7.27
C LYS A 76 18.82 -18.79 6.86
N ILE A 77 18.86 -17.65 7.59
CA ILE A 77 19.83 -16.58 7.36
C ILE A 77 21.26 -17.09 7.52
N GLN A 78 21.54 -17.94 8.53
CA GLN A 78 22.85 -18.51 8.77
C GLN A 78 23.31 -19.45 7.65
N SER A 79 22.40 -20.23 7.08
CA SER A 79 22.69 -21.28 6.10
C SER A 79 22.57 -20.86 4.63
N ASP A 80 21.84 -19.79 4.34
CA ASP A 80 21.51 -19.37 2.99
C ASP A 80 21.56 -17.84 2.85
N LYS A 81 22.66 -17.35 2.28
CA LYS A 81 22.86 -15.90 2.06
C LYS A 81 21.81 -15.27 1.16
N ASN A 82 21.19 -16.03 0.25
CA ASN A 82 20.17 -15.49 -0.65
C ASN A 82 18.83 -15.25 0.06
N TYR A 83 18.61 -15.81 1.25
CA TYR A 83 17.39 -15.59 2.01
C TYR A 83 17.16 -14.10 2.34
N ILE A 84 18.21 -13.35 2.61
CA ILE A 84 18.12 -11.90 2.89
C ILE A 84 17.63 -11.10 1.69
N CYS A 85 17.85 -11.59 0.46
CA CYS A 85 17.37 -10.95 -0.74
C CYS A 85 15.84 -11.04 -0.88
N LYS A 86 15.24 -12.12 -0.37
CA LYS A 86 13.79 -12.32 -0.37
C LYS A 86 13.12 -11.66 0.83
N PHE A 87 13.76 -11.72 2.00
CA PHE A 87 13.21 -11.22 3.27
C PHE A 87 14.13 -10.18 3.96
N PRO A 88 14.37 -9.03 3.31
CA PRO A 88 15.30 -8.01 3.82
C PRO A 88 14.79 -7.30 5.08
N ALA A 89 13.48 -7.13 5.29
CA ALA A 89 12.94 -6.49 6.49
C ALA A 89 13.13 -7.38 7.72
N ARG A 90 12.87 -8.68 7.60
CA ARG A 90 13.15 -9.65 8.68
C ARG A 90 14.62 -9.66 9.04
N TYR A 91 15.49 -9.63 8.04
CA TYR A 91 16.93 -9.57 8.25
C TYR A 91 17.38 -8.26 8.92
N GLU A 92 16.92 -7.09 8.45
CA GLU A 92 17.23 -5.79 9.08
C GLU A 92 16.81 -5.74 10.55
N TRP A 93 15.61 -6.24 10.85
CA TRP A 93 15.13 -6.31 12.22
C TRP A 93 15.99 -7.21 13.12
N LEU A 94 16.50 -8.33 12.58
CA LEU A 94 17.31 -9.31 13.30
C LEU A 94 18.80 -8.96 13.42
N LYS A 95 19.32 -7.98 12.67
CA LYS A 95 20.78 -7.72 12.59
C LYS A 95 21.49 -7.67 13.93
N LYS A 96 20.90 -6.99 14.92
CA LYS A 96 21.48 -6.89 16.27
C LYS A 96 21.54 -8.25 16.95
N ASP A 97 20.50 -9.05 16.83
CA ASP A 97 20.41 -10.37 17.45
C ASP A 97 21.33 -11.38 16.76
N LEU A 98 21.48 -11.28 15.43
CA LEU A 98 22.43 -12.10 14.68
C LEU A 98 23.87 -11.86 15.12
N VAL A 99 24.26 -10.60 15.38
CA VAL A 99 25.58 -10.27 15.94
C VAL A 99 25.75 -10.89 17.33
N ASN A 100 24.75 -10.81 18.20
CA ASN A 100 24.79 -11.41 19.54
C ASN A 100 24.87 -12.95 19.49
N LEU A 101 24.38 -13.56 18.42
CA LEU A 101 24.47 -14.99 18.13
C LEU A 101 25.76 -15.38 17.39
N ASN A 102 26.72 -14.46 17.23
CA ASN A 102 27.95 -14.68 16.45
C ASN A 102 27.67 -15.15 15.01
N ILE A 103 26.54 -14.74 14.42
CA ILE A 103 26.22 -15.01 13.02
C ILE A 103 26.73 -13.84 12.19
N ASN A 104 27.56 -14.14 11.18
CA ASN A 104 28.12 -13.12 10.30
C ASN A 104 27.02 -12.43 9.49
N LEU A 105 27.04 -11.10 9.51
CA LEU A 105 26.14 -10.31 8.67
C LEU A 105 26.60 -10.36 7.22
N SER A 106 25.62 -10.36 6.31
CA SER A 106 25.81 -10.22 4.88
C SER A 106 25.28 -8.86 4.40
N ASP A 107 25.84 -8.37 3.31
CA ASP A 107 25.31 -7.22 2.56
C ASP A 107 24.29 -7.69 1.50
N TYR A 108 23.75 -6.72 0.74
CA TYR A 108 22.80 -6.98 -0.33
C TYR A 108 23.44 -6.98 -1.73
N ASP A 109 24.78 -7.01 -1.84
CA ASP A 109 25.50 -6.86 -3.12
C ASP A 109 25.09 -7.93 -4.13
N SER A 110 24.82 -9.15 -3.65
CA SER A 110 24.36 -10.27 -4.49
C SER A 110 22.85 -10.25 -4.80
N CYS A 111 22.09 -9.29 -4.26
CA CYS A 111 20.62 -9.23 -4.37
C CYS A 111 20.19 -8.36 -5.56
N GLU A 112 20.48 -8.77 -6.79
CA GLU A 112 20.29 -7.95 -8.00
C GLU A 112 18.89 -7.36 -8.12
N GLU A 113 17.83 -8.19 -8.05
CA GLU A 113 16.46 -7.70 -8.20
C GLU A 113 16.04 -6.75 -7.08
N PHE A 114 16.48 -7.01 -5.85
CA PHE A 114 16.22 -6.14 -4.71
C PHE A 114 16.94 -4.79 -4.86
N ASN A 115 18.18 -4.80 -5.33
CA ASN A 115 18.94 -3.57 -5.60
C ASN A 115 18.31 -2.74 -6.72
N ILE A 116 17.82 -3.39 -7.78
CA ILE A 116 17.03 -2.72 -8.84
C ILE A 116 15.76 -2.09 -8.26
N TYR A 117 15.07 -2.77 -7.35
CA TYR A 117 13.90 -2.20 -6.67
C TYR A 117 14.28 -0.96 -5.85
N LEU A 118 15.34 -1.03 -5.05
CA LEU A 118 15.82 0.09 -4.25
C LEU A 118 16.19 1.30 -5.12
N GLU A 119 16.90 1.07 -6.21
CA GLU A 119 17.31 2.12 -7.15
C GLU A 119 16.09 2.78 -7.84
N LYS A 120 15.18 1.96 -8.37
CA LYS A 120 14.04 2.46 -9.15
C LYS A 120 12.99 3.19 -8.32
N THR A 121 12.82 2.82 -7.07
CA THR A 121 11.81 3.44 -6.19
C THR A 121 12.40 4.50 -5.28
N ASN A 122 13.66 4.36 -4.85
CA ASN A 122 14.47 5.28 -4.03
C ASN A 122 13.63 6.14 -3.07
N ALA A 123 13.05 5.48 -2.04
CA ALA A 123 12.03 6.05 -1.18
C ALA A 123 12.55 7.19 -0.28
N ASP A 124 12.23 8.43 -0.61
CA ASP A 124 12.51 9.62 0.21
C ASP A 124 11.51 9.75 1.35
N SER A 125 10.22 9.59 1.04
CA SER A 125 9.13 9.61 2.03
C SER A 125 8.00 8.65 1.66
N LEU A 126 7.16 8.34 2.65
CA LEU A 126 5.95 7.53 2.49
C LEU A 126 4.74 8.36 2.91
N ASP A 127 3.69 8.28 2.10
CA ASP A 127 2.39 8.83 2.45
C ASP A 127 1.38 7.67 2.59
N LEU A 128 0.46 7.81 3.53
CA LEU A 128 -0.74 7.01 3.61
C LEU A 128 -1.80 7.68 2.75
N VAL A 129 -2.43 6.95 1.85
CA VAL A 129 -3.42 7.50 0.92
C VAL A 129 -4.76 6.86 1.17
N PHE A 130 -5.79 7.69 1.27
CA PHE A 130 -7.17 7.28 1.41
C PHE A 130 -7.99 7.77 0.21
N ALA A 131 -8.55 6.83 -0.56
CA ALA A 131 -9.57 7.12 -1.54
C ALA A 131 -10.94 7.04 -0.86
N SER A 132 -11.72 8.14 -0.92
CA SER A 132 -13.01 8.24 -0.25
C SER A 132 -14.00 7.16 -0.68
N GLU A 133 -15.06 6.97 0.09
CA GLU A 133 -16.11 6.02 -0.24
C GLU A 133 -16.80 6.37 -1.56
N ASN A 134 -17.25 5.35 -2.28
CA ASN A 134 -18.13 5.48 -3.43
C ASN A 134 -19.32 4.57 -3.25
N VAL A 135 -20.47 5.16 -2.90
CA VAL A 135 -21.71 4.41 -2.66
C VAL A 135 -22.34 3.84 -3.94
N LYS A 136 -21.89 4.31 -5.12
CA LYS A 136 -22.34 3.82 -6.43
C LYS A 136 -21.73 2.46 -6.79
N ASN A 137 -20.62 2.07 -6.11
CA ASN A 137 -19.88 0.83 -6.39
C ASN A 137 -19.69 0.02 -5.10
N PRO A 138 -20.27 -1.17 -4.98
CA PRO A 138 -20.18 -2.01 -3.78
C PRO A 138 -18.74 -2.33 -3.35
N SER A 139 -17.82 -2.50 -4.28
CA SER A 139 -16.41 -2.77 -3.97
C SER A 139 -15.66 -1.57 -3.36
N SER A 140 -16.21 -0.38 -3.51
CA SER A 140 -15.62 0.88 -3.07
C SER A 140 -16.42 1.57 -1.95
N MET A 141 -17.47 0.94 -1.42
CA MET A 141 -18.35 1.52 -0.40
C MET A 141 -17.63 1.93 0.89
N MET A 142 -16.57 1.21 1.26
CA MET A 142 -15.81 1.47 2.48
C MET A 142 -14.63 2.43 2.28
N GLY A 143 -14.39 2.89 1.07
CA GLY A 143 -13.14 3.53 0.71
C GLY A 143 -12.02 2.53 0.43
N HIS A 144 -10.83 3.06 0.17
CA HIS A 144 -9.62 2.26 0.01
C HIS A 144 -8.42 2.98 0.64
N VAL A 145 -7.51 2.23 1.26
CA VAL A 145 -6.30 2.77 1.85
C VAL A 145 -5.08 2.04 1.29
N PHE A 146 -4.02 2.79 1.00
CA PHE A 146 -2.79 2.28 0.40
C PHE A 146 -1.62 3.22 0.67
N PHE A 147 -0.38 2.80 0.38
CA PHE A 147 0.80 3.65 0.51
C PHE A 147 1.17 4.32 -0.82
N LYS A 148 1.70 5.53 -0.71
CA LYS A 148 2.42 6.22 -1.78
C LYS A 148 3.88 6.34 -1.39
N ILE A 149 4.77 5.91 -2.26
CA ILE A 149 6.21 6.07 -2.15
C ILE A 149 6.60 7.28 -2.97
N ASN A 150 7.13 8.30 -2.32
CA ASN A 150 7.75 9.44 -2.98
C ASN A 150 9.25 9.19 -3.07
N GLY A 151 9.83 9.29 -4.24
CA GLY A 151 11.24 9.05 -4.46
C GLY A 151 11.77 9.71 -5.70
N ASN A 152 13.06 9.49 -5.98
CA ASN A 152 13.77 10.03 -7.13
C ASN A 152 14.47 8.92 -7.88
N TYR A 153 14.39 8.95 -9.21
CA TYR A 153 15.15 8.08 -10.09
C TYR A 153 15.75 8.90 -11.22
N GLN A 154 17.06 8.85 -11.37
CA GLN A 154 17.79 9.63 -12.39
C GLN A 154 17.43 11.13 -12.37
N ASN A 155 17.41 11.74 -11.20
CA ASN A 155 17.07 13.14 -10.96
C ASN A 155 15.64 13.54 -11.40
N LYS A 156 14.73 12.57 -11.53
CA LYS A 156 13.31 12.81 -11.79
C LYS A 156 12.49 12.29 -10.63
N GLU A 157 11.55 13.11 -10.17
CA GLU A 157 10.57 12.71 -9.16
C GLU A 157 9.80 11.50 -9.67
N ARG A 158 9.71 10.48 -8.83
CA ARG A 158 8.99 9.24 -9.10
C ARG A 158 8.08 8.89 -7.94
N MET A 159 6.81 8.78 -8.23
CA MET A 159 5.80 8.38 -7.26
C MET A 159 5.25 7.00 -7.62
N ASN A 160 5.29 6.09 -6.67
CA ASN A 160 4.71 4.75 -6.79
C ASN A 160 3.63 4.55 -5.72
N SER A 161 2.68 3.67 -5.98
CA SER A 161 1.68 3.22 -5.02
C SER A 161 1.88 1.77 -4.67
N VAL A 162 1.65 1.42 -3.41
CA VAL A 162 1.62 0.04 -2.92
C VAL A 162 0.23 -0.23 -2.39
N SER A 163 -0.49 -1.12 -3.05
CA SER A 163 -1.90 -1.42 -2.75
C SER A 163 -2.13 -2.90 -2.54
N PHE A 164 -3.03 -3.23 -1.61
CA PHE A 164 -3.59 -4.57 -1.44
C PHE A 164 -5.08 -4.55 -1.73
N PHE A 165 -5.53 -5.31 -2.71
CA PHE A 165 -6.92 -5.32 -3.15
C PHE A 165 -7.31 -6.68 -3.76
N THR A 166 -8.59 -6.84 -4.06
CA THR A 166 -9.12 -7.97 -4.83
C THR A 166 -9.87 -7.48 -6.06
N VAL A 167 -10.09 -8.38 -7.01
CA VAL A 167 -10.87 -8.11 -8.22
C VAL A 167 -12.17 -8.90 -8.15
N ILE A 168 -13.30 -8.19 -8.31
CA ILE A 168 -14.64 -8.78 -8.40
C ILE A 168 -14.92 -9.11 -9.86
N ASN A 169 -15.04 -10.40 -10.19
CA ASN A 169 -15.19 -10.88 -11.56
C ASN A 169 -16.63 -11.24 -11.93
N HIS A 170 -17.59 -11.14 -10.98
CA HIS A 170 -19.00 -11.48 -11.19
C HIS A 170 -19.89 -10.66 -10.26
N PHE A 171 -21.19 -10.59 -10.60
CA PHE A 171 -22.21 -9.89 -9.82
C PHE A 171 -23.22 -10.83 -9.12
N ASN A 172 -22.85 -12.10 -8.91
CA ASN A 172 -23.66 -13.03 -8.11
C ASN A 172 -23.53 -12.66 -6.64
N ILE A 173 -24.51 -11.93 -6.08
CA ILE A 173 -24.45 -11.38 -4.73
C ILE A 173 -24.28 -12.46 -3.64
N PRO A 174 -25.06 -13.57 -3.61
CA PRO A 174 -24.85 -14.64 -2.63
C PRO A 174 -23.45 -15.24 -2.69
N LEU A 175 -22.92 -15.50 -3.89
CA LEU A 175 -21.57 -16.03 -4.08
C LEU A 175 -20.51 -15.00 -3.64
N LEU A 176 -20.69 -13.74 -3.95
CA LEU A 176 -19.80 -12.66 -3.55
C LEU A 176 -19.72 -12.52 -2.02
N ILE A 177 -20.87 -12.64 -1.32
CA ILE A 177 -20.90 -12.64 0.15
C ILE A 177 -20.11 -13.83 0.68
N TYR A 178 -20.33 -15.03 0.14
CA TYR A 178 -19.62 -16.24 0.55
C TYR A 178 -18.11 -16.12 0.33
N GLU A 179 -17.68 -15.68 -0.86
CA GLU A 179 -16.27 -15.50 -1.20
C GLU A 179 -15.61 -14.41 -0.37
N SER A 180 -16.27 -13.29 -0.16
CA SER A 180 -15.72 -12.14 0.57
C SER A 180 -15.60 -12.38 2.09
N THR A 181 -16.33 -13.35 2.65
CA THR A 181 -16.39 -13.57 4.11
C THR A 181 -15.91 -14.94 4.56
N ILE A 182 -16.09 -15.99 3.73
CA ILE A 182 -15.86 -17.39 4.13
C ILE A 182 -14.72 -18.03 3.36
N SER A 183 -14.83 -18.18 2.03
CA SER A 183 -13.81 -18.88 1.24
C SER A 183 -12.58 -18.01 0.93
N GLY A 184 -12.74 -16.70 0.97
CA GLY A 184 -11.73 -15.74 0.56
C GLY A 184 -11.68 -15.53 -0.95
N MET A 185 -11.15 -14.40 -1.35
CA MET A 185 -10.89 -13.99 -2.73
C MET A 185 -9.40 -13.89 -2.97
N LYS A 186 -8.96 -13.97 -4.22
CA LYS A 186 -7.54 -13.72 -4.54
C LYS A 186 -7.17 -12.29 -4.23
N GLY A 187 -6.19 -12.11 -3.34
CA GLY A 187 -5.63 -10.81 -2.99
C GLY A 187 -4.44 -10.46 -3.90
N TYR A 188 -4.33 -9.20 -4.26
CA TYR A 188 -3.25 -8.66 -5.08
C TYR A 188 -2.51 -7.59 -4.31
N PHE A 189 -1.21 -7.82 -4.02
CA PHE A 189 -0.31 -6.82 -3.48
C PHE A 189 0.55 -6.28 -4.62
N ILE A 190 0.32 -5.02 -5.01
CA ILE A 190 0.88 -4.48 -6.25
C ILE A 190 1.60 -3.16 -5.98
N LEU A 191 2.82 -3.06 -6.53
CA LEU A 191 3.56 -1.82 -6.70
C LEU A 191 3.31 -1.31 -8.12
N SER A 192 2.80 -0.09 -8.25
CA SER A 192 2.46 0.52 -9.55
C SER A 192 2.74 2.02 -9.57
N PRO A 193 2.85 2.66 -10.76
CA PRO A 193 2.94 4.12 -10.83
C PRO A 193 1.73 4.80 -10.20
N TYR A 194 1.97 5.72 -9.26
CA TYR A 194 0.93 6.41 -8.50
C TYR A 194 -0.07 7.17 -9.39
N LYS A 195 0.44 7.80 -10.46
CA LYS A 195 -0.39 8.55 -11.42
C LYS A 195 -1.52 7.70 -12.02
N ASN A 196 -1.28 6.44 -12.30
CA ASN A 196 -2.29 5.55 -12.88
C ASN A 196 -3.41 5.27 -11.89
N GLN A 197 -3.05 5.01 -10.64
CA GLN A 197 -4.01 4.70 -9.58
C GLN A 197 -4.87 5.92 -9.23
N ILE A 198 -4.25 7.08 -9.02
CA ILE A 198 -4.97 8.31 -8.70
C ILE A 198 -5.90 8.76 -9.82
N SER A 199 -5.45 8.62 -11.09
CA SER A 199 -6.30 8.93 -12.26
C SER A 199 -7.56 8.07 -12.30
N THR A 200 -7.48 6.79 -11.92
CA THR A 200 -8.64 5.92 -11.84
C THR A 200 -9.62 6.41 -10.77
N TYR A 201 -9.15 6.72 -9.57
CA TYR A 201 -10.02 7.17 -8.48
C TYR A 201 -10.68 8.51 -8.78
N ILE A 202 -9.90 9.52 -9.20
CA ILE A 202 -10.40 10.89 -9.42
C ILE A 202 -11.32 10.96 -10.64
N ASN A 203 -10.91 10.31 -11.75
CA ASN A 203 -11.55 10.53 -13.04
C ASN A 203 -12.64 9.50 -13.35
N LYS A 204 -12.46 8.22 -12.95
CA LYS A 204 -13.41 7.15 -13.28
C LYS A 204 -14.36 6.82 -12.14
N GLU A 205 -13.84 6.81 -10.90
CA GLU A 205 -14.61 6.46 -9.72
C GLU A 205 -15.17 7.69 -8.99
N GLU A 206 -14.84 8.90 -9.43
CA GLU A 206 -15.32 10.17 -8.87
C GLU A 206 -15.09 10.31 -7.35
N ARG A 207 -13.91 9.84 -6.88
CA ARG A 207 -13.53 9.78 -5.47
C ARG A 207 -12.50 10.84 -5.13
N ASN A 208 -12.70 11.52 -4.00
CA ASN A 208 -11.67 12.38 -3.42
C ASN A 208 -10.52 11.55 -2.88
N ILE A 209 -9.31 12.05 -3.01
CA ILE A 209 -8.09 11.44 -2.48
C ILE A 209 -7.53 12.30 -1.36
N TRP A 210 -7.18 11.65 -0.25
CA TRP A 210 -6.49 12.26 0.87
C TRP A 210 -5.11 11.65 0.99
N GLU A 211 -4.06 12.46 0.90
CA GLU A 211 -2.68 12.08 1.11
C GLU A 211 -2.24 12.54 2.49
N TYR A 212 -1.76 11.63 3.32
CA TYR A 212 -1.28 11.86 4.67
C TYR A 212 0.21 11.55 4.71
N LYS A 213 1.06 12.57 4.73
CA LYS A 213 2.50 12.39 4.83
C LYS A 213 2.85 11.78 6.18
N LEU A 214 3.59 10.65 6.17
CA LEU A 214 3.95 9.94 7.39
C LEU A 214 5.22 10.49 8.02
N LYS A 215 5.17 10.68 9.33
CA LYS A 215 6.28 11.08 10.19
C LYS A 215 7.06 9.84 10.64
N LEU A 216 8.01 9.40 9.86
CA LEU A 216 8.78 8.18 10.07
C LEU A 216 10.24 8.46 10.39
N THR A 217 10.82 7.69 11.32
CA THR A 217 12.29 7.66 11.45
C THR A 217 12.90 6.95 10.24
N PRO A 218 14.19 7.19 9.93
CA PRO A 218 14.87 6.47 8.85
C PRO A 218 14.77 4.94 8.96
N GLU A 219 14.85 4.42 10.19
CA GLU A 219 14.78 2.98 10.48
C GLU A 219 13.38 2.43 10.19
N HIS A 220 12.32 3.12 10.67
CA HIS A 220 10.94 2.71 10.41
C HIS A 220 10.62 2.77 8.92
N LYS A 221 11.02 3.84 8.24
CA LYS A 221 10.84 3.98 6.79
C LYS A 221 11.53 2.83 6.05
N LYS A 222 12.79 2.53 6.39
CA LYS A 222 13.56 1.43 5.81
C LYS A 222 12.85 0.09 6.01
N LEU A 223 12.41 -0.19 7.24
CA LEU A 223 11.75 -1.45 7.57
C LEU A 223 10.45 -1.66 6.78
N ILE A 224 9.60 -0.64 6.72
CA ILE A 224 8.36 -0.65 5.92
C ILE A 224 8.68 -0.86 4.43
N TYR A 225 9.63 -0.11 3.91
CA TYR A 225 10.00 -0.14 2.50
C TYR A 225 10.58 -1.50 2.08
N TYR A 226 11.40 -2.12 2.94
CA TYR A 226 11.92 -3.47 2.73
C TYR A 226 10.81 -4.52 2.86
N HIS A 227 9.85 -4.30 3.74
CA HIS A 227 8.72 -5.22 3.89
C HIS A 227 7.77 -5.19 2.68
N PHE A 228 7.61 -4.07 1.97
CA PHE A 228 6.90 -4.04 0.69
C PHE A 228 7.51 -5.02 -0.33
N TRP A 229 8.84 -5.15 -0.33
CA TRP A 229 9.54 -6.11 -1.17
C TRP A 229 9.25 -7.56 -0.76
N GLU A 230 9.23 -7.85 0.53
CA GLU A 230 8.93 -9.19 1.06
C GLU A 230 7.53 -9.69 0.68
N LEU A 231 6.58 -8.77 0.54
CA LEU A 231 5.19 -9.06 0.19
C LEU A 231 4.97 -9.20 -1.33
N LYS A 232 5.96 -8.79 -2.13
CA LYS A 232 5.94 -8.95 -3.58
C LYS A 232 5.86 -10.44 -3.93
N ASP A 233 5.01 -10.77 -4.87
CA ASP A 233 4.83 -12.14 -5.40
C ASP A 233 4.32 -13.19 -4.39
N ILE A 234 3.90 -12.79 -3.19
CA ILE A 234 3.26 -13.69 -2.23
C ILE A 234 1.79 -13.84 -2.59
N ASN A 235 1.33 -15.09 -2.67
CA ASN A 235 -0.09 -15.38 -2.78
C ASN A 235 -0.80 -15.01 -1.49
N MET A 236 -1.89 -14.26 -1.59
CA MET A 236 -2.65 -13.80 -0.44
C MET A 236 -4.14 -14.01 -0.66
N THR A 237 -4.84 -14.32 0.42
CA THR A 237 -6.30 -14.41 0.40
C THR A 237 -6.88 -13.12 0.99
N TYR A 238 -7.80 -12.50 0.27
CA TYR A 238 -8.47 -11.27 0.66
C TYR A 238 -9.86 -11.59 1.24
N TYR A 239 -10.18 -11.00 2.39
CA TYR A 239 -11.49 -11.08 3.03
C TYR A 239 -11.99 -9.68 3.37
N PHE A 240 -13.17 -9.28 2.91
CA PHE A 240 -13.71 -7.94 3.22
C PHE A 240 -13.86 -7.68 4.73
N THR A 241 -14.22 -8.70 5.48
CA THR A 241 -14.42 -8.61 6.95
C THR A 241 -13.20 -9.03 7.76
N GLY A 242 -12.11 -9.45 7.10
CA GLY A 242 -10.92 -9.98 7.76
C GLY A 242 -9.64 -9.32 7.27
N PHE A 243 -8.84 -10.06 6.51
CA PHE A 243 -7.60 -9.58 5.93
C PHE A 243 -7.87 -8.82 4.62
N ASN A 244 -7.99 -7.51 4.71
CA ASN A 244 -8.33 -6.57 3.65
C ASN A 244 -7.26 -5.47 3.48
N CYS A 245 -7.51 -4.46 2.63
CA CYS A 245 -6.58 -3.35 2.46
C CYS A 245 -6.26 -2.63 3.76
N ALA A 246 -7.27 -2.40 4.61
CA ALA A 246 -7.08 -1.68 5.87
C ALA A 246 -6.25 -2.49 6.87
N THR A 247 -6.52 -3.78 7.05
CA THR A 247 -5.75 -4.63 7.95
C THR A 247 -4.31 -4.83 7.47
N MET A 248 -4.07 -4.94 6.17
CA MET A 248 -2.74 -5.00 5.58
C MET A 248 -1.93 -3.75 5.92
N ILE A 249 -2.49 -2.57 5.65
CA ILE A 249 -1.83 -1.30 5.91
C ILE A 249 -1.59 -1.09 7.41
N ASP A 250 -2.56 -1.43 8.24
CA ASP A 250 -2.48 -1.33 9.69
C ASP A 250 -1.39 -2.24 10.28
N ASP A 251 -1.21 -3.48 9.76
CA ASP A 251 -0.09 -4.37 10.12
C ASP A 251 1.26 -3.76 9.73
N ILE A 252 1.36 -3.18 8.54
CA ILE A 252 2.60 -2.54 8.08
C ILE A 252 2.92 -1.29 8.90
N LEU A 253 1.95 -0.44 9.22
CA LEU A 253 2.14 0.71 10.11
C LEU A 253 2.60 0.30 11.51
N SER A 254 2.24 -0.89 11.96
CA SER A 254 2.66 -1.41 13.27
C SER A 254 4.15 -1.70 13.37
N LEU A 255 4.89 -1.70 12.24
CA LEU A 255 6.34 -1.71 12.23
C LEU A 255 6.95 -0.43 12.83
N THR A 256 6.18 0.64 13.03
CA THR A 256 6.62 1.92 13.61
C THR A 256 6.49 1.99 15.14
N LYS A 257 6.34 0.90 15.85
CA LYS A 257 5.99 0.85 17.28
C LYS A 257 4.62 1.45 17.62
N TYR A 258 3.82 1.62 16.63
CA TYR A 258 2.46 2.03 16.72
C TYR A 258 1.66 1.05 17.60
N ASN A 259 1.02 1.54 18.64
CA ASN A 259 0.20 0.70 19.50
C ASN A 259 -1.18 0.52 18.89
N TYR A 260 -1.45 -0.68 18.40
CA TYR A 260 -2.79 -1.08 18.00
C TYR A 260 -3.80 -0.79 19.10
N THR A 261 -4.69 0.15 18.89
CA THR A 261 -5.76 0.43 19.82
C THR A 261 -6.93 -0.53 19.71
N ASN A 262 -7.00 -1.33 18.62
CA ASN A 262 -8.12 -2.23 18.33
C ASN A 262 -7.67 -3.66 17.96
N LYS A 263 -6.77 -4.27 18.74
CA LYS A 263 -6.39 -5.68 18.53
C LYS A 263 -7.59 -6.66 18.53
N ASN A 264 -8.71 -6.26 19.10
CA ASN A 264 -9.93 -7.05 19.23
C ASN A 264 -11.05 -6.63 18.26
N SER A 265 -10.79 -5.70 17.34
CA SER A 265 -11.80 -5.35 16.34
C SER A 265 -11.92 -6.48 15.33
N LEU A 266 -13.13 -7.03 15.19
CA LEU A 266 -13.46 -8.02 14.17
C LEU A 266 -13.36 -7.45 12.74
N TRP A 267 -13.37 -6.13 12.63
CA TRP A 267 -13.35 -5.42 11.36
C TRP A 267 -12.54 -4.12 11.47
N VAL A 268 -11.62 -3.91 10.54
CA VAL A 268 -10.84 -2.67 10.41
C VAL A 268 -11.21 -2.03 9.07
N THR A 269 -11.63 -0.77 9.12
CA THR A 269 -11.96 0.01 7.93
C THR A 269 -10.80 0.91 7.51
N PRO A 270 -10.75 1.37 6.23
CA PRO A 270 -9.77 2.37 5.80
C PRO A 270 -9.75 3.63 6.66
N LYS A 271 -10.92 4.11 7.12
CA LYS A 271 -11.01 5.26 8.04
C LYS A 271 -10.43 4.98 9.43
N ASP A 272 -10.56 3.75 9.93
CA ASP A 272 -9.97 3.38 11.22
C ASP A 272 -8.45 3.45 11.17
N VAL A 273 -7.84 3.05 10.03
CA VAL A 273 -6.39 3.16 9.84
C VAL A 273 -5.93 4.62 9.91
N ILE A 274 -6.65 5.54 9.23
CA ILE A 274 -6.33 6.97 9.28
C ILE A 274 -6.45 7.52 10.71
N LYS A 275 -7.58 7.30 11.38
CA LYS A 275 -7.79 7.74 12.76
C LYS A 275 -6.74 7.19 13.72
N ASN A 276 -6.33 5.95 13.52
CA ASN A 276 -5.29 5.33 14.31
C ASN A 276 -3.92 5.97 14.03
N ALA A 277 -3.58 6.27 12.78
CA ALA A 277 -2.35 6.96 12.42
C ALA A 277 -2.30 8.38 13.02
N GLU A 278 -3.41 9.12 12.99
CA GLU A 278 -3.56 10.43 13.63
C GLU A 278 -3.37 10.34 15.15
N LYS A 279 -4.06 9.41 15.81
CA LYS A 279 -3.99 9.20 17.26
C LYS A 279 -2.57 8.88 17.75
N ASN A 280 -1.75 8.25 16.92
CA ASN A 280 -0.37 7.88 17.23
C ASN A 280 0.67 8.90 16.72
N ASP A 281 0.26 10.09 16.34
CA ASP A 281 1.14 11.17 15.85
C ASP A 281 2.02 10.72 14.65
N LEU A 282 1.49 9.86 13.79
CA LEU A 282 2.20 9.41 12.59
C LEU A 282 1.97 10.30 11.37
N ILE A 283 1.08 11.29 11.44
CA ILE A 283 0.76 12.17 10.33
C ILE A 283 1.45 13.52 10.53
N GLU A 284 2.28 13.91 9.55
CA GLU A 284 2.98 15.19 9.52
C GLU A 284 2.15 16.28 8.83
N ASN A 285 1.53 15.92 7.70
CA ASN A 285 0.76 16.86 6.87
C ASN A 285 -0.33 16.09 6.11
N THR A 286 -1.40 16.79 5.74
CA THR A 286 -2.53 16.24 4.98
C THR A 286 -2.81 17.11 3.76
N LYS A 287 -3.00 16.46 2.60
CA LYS A 287 -3.38 17.09 1.34
C LYS A 287 -4.60 16.39 0.77
N MET A 288 -5.61 17.15 0.38
CA MET A 288 -6.76 16.66 -0.39
C MET A 288 -6.54 16.91 -1.89
N ILE A 289 -6.88 15.93 -2.70
CA ILE A 289 -6.99 16.05 -4.15
C ILE A 289 -8.45 15.73 -4.49
N PRO A 290 -9.23 16.74 -4.90
CA PRO A 290 -10.66 16.57 -5.16
C PRO A 290 -10.91 15.75 -6.43
N SER A 291 -12.04 15.06 -6.46
CA SER A 291 -12.58 14.48 -7.68
C SER A 291 -13.18 15.57 -8.58
N ILE A 292 -13.33 15.26 -9.87
CA ILE A 292 -13.97 16.21 -10.79
C ILE A 292 -15.39 16.54 -10.38
N GLU A 293 -16.14 15.55 -9.86
CA GLU A 293 -17.50 15.78 -9.36
C GLU A 293 -17.51 16.75 -8.17
N TRP A 294 -16.53 16.62 -7.26
CA TRP A 294 -16.38 17.55 -6.13
C TRP A 294 -16.02 18.97 -6.61
N GLU A 295 -15.03 19.11 -7.51
CA GLU A 295 -14.65 20.39 -8.10
C GLU A 295 -15.86 21.08 -8.73
N LEU A 296 -16.63 20.35 -9.54
CA LEU A 296 -17.83 20.88 -10.17
C LEU A 296 -18.89 21.31 -9.16
N ASN A 297 -19.15 20.50 -8.12
CA ASN A 297 -20.14 20.84 -7.11
C ASN A 297 -19.75 22.12 -6.34
N MET A 298 -18.46 22.31 -6.03
CA MET A 298 -17.98 23.52 -5.39
C MET A 298 -18.11 24.76 -6.30
N LEU A 299 -17.91 24.60 -7.61
CA LEU A 299 -18.04 25.70 -8.58
C LEU A 299 -19.52 26.03 -8.82
N VAL A 300 -20.40 25.03 -8.86
CA VAL A 300 -21.85 25.19 -9.08
C VAL A 300 -22.49 26.18 -8.10
N ASP A 301 -22.09 26.16 -6.83
CA ASP A 301 -22.64 27.01 -5.78
C ASP A 301 -22.15 28.46 -5.86
N ASN A 302 -21.04 28.70 -6.56
CA ASN A 302 -20.40 30.01 -6.67
C ASN A 302 -20.64 30.75 -7.99
N ILE A 303 -21.29 30.08 -8.96
CA ILE A 303 -21.58 30.65 -10.28
C ILE A 303 -23.05 31.04 -10.42
N ASN A 304 -23.31 32.17 -11.09
CA ASN A 304 -24.67 32.57 -11.44
C ASN A 304 -25.40 31.44 -12.18
N ILE A 305 -26.62 31.09 -11.76
CA ILE A 305 -27.40 29.97 -12.25
C ILE A 305 -27.66 30.02 -13.77
N ASP A 306 -27.94 31.23 -14.32
CA ASP A 306 -28.21 31.39 -15.74
C ASP A 306 -26.96 31.16 -16.58
N LYS A 307 -25.82 31.71 -16.14
CA LYS A 307 -24.52 31.50 -16.77
C LYS A 307 -24.11 30.04 -16.74
N ARG A 308 -24.26 29.40 -15.60
CA ARG A 308 -23.99 27.97 -15.43
C ARG A 308 -24.82 27.12 -16.41
N ASN A 309 -26.13 27.34 -16.45
CA ASN A 309 -27.02 26.59 -17.33
C ASN A 309 -26.65 26.83 -18.81
N GLN A 310 -26.35 28.05 -19.20
CA GLN A 310 -25.88 28.39 -20.54
C GLN A 310 -24.59 27.64 -20.91
N ILE A 311 -23.60 27.60 -20.02
CA ILE A 311 -22.34 26.86 -20.22
C ILE A 311 -22.60 25.37 -20.40
N ILE A 312 -23.43 24.79 -19.51
CA ILE A 312 -23.80 23.37 -19.58
C ILE A 312 -24.45 23.03 -20.93
N ASP A 313 -25.39 23.84 -21.39
CA ASP A 313 -26.11 23.62 -22.66
C ASP A 313 -25.18 23.76 -23.84
N LEU A 314 -24.29 24.76 -23.88
CA LEU A 314 -23.31 24.92 -24.95
C LEU A 314 -22.35 23.74 -25.07
N LEU A 315 -21.84 23.24 -23.93
CA LEU A 315 -20.94 22.10 -23.91
C LEU A 315 -21.63 20.78 -24.26
N LYS A 316 -22.86 20.53 -23.77
CA LYS A 316 -23.63 19.33 -24.10
C LYS A 316 -24.04 19.27 -25.57
N ASN A 317 -24.42 20.41 -26.13
CA ASN A 317 -24.82 20.52 -27.53
C ASN A 317 -23.65 20.72 -28.50
N LYS A 318 -22.41 20.78 -27.98
CA LYS A 318 -21.16 21.00 -28.74
C LYS A 318 -21.18 22.29 -29.55
N ASP A 319 -21.88 23.32 -29.11
CA ASP A 319 -21.93 24.63 -29.75
C ASP A 319 -20.68 25.46 -29.38
N PHE A 320 -19.51 24.94 -29.80
CA PHE A 320 -18.22 25.53 -29.41
C PHE A 320 -18.04 26.95 -30.00
N ASN A 321 -18.67 27.28 -31.13
CA ASN A 321 -18.59 28.64 -31.67
C ASN A 321 -19.23 29.66 -30.70
N LYS A 322 -20.38 29.33 -30.10
CA LYS A 322 -20.98 30.20 -29.11
C LYS A 322 -20.25 30.15 -27.76
N LEU A 323 -19.67 29.00 -27.41
CA LEU A 323 -18.86 28.87 -26.20
C LEU A 323 -17.61 29.76 -26.27
N PHE A 324 -16.94 29.81 -27.40
CA PHE A 324 -15.73 30.65 -27.58
C PHE A 324 -16.04 32.15 -27.61
N ASN A 325 -17.27 32.52 -27.97
CA ASN A 325 -17.79 33.88 -27.90
C ASN A 325 -18.69 34.10 -26.66
N PHE A 326 -18.48 33.32 -25.59
CA PHE A 326 -19.27 33.40 -24.37
C PHE A 326 -19.18 34.78 -23.73
N ASN A 327 -20.32 35.33 -23.36
CA ASN A 327 -20.42 36.62 -22.70
C ASN A 327 -20.11 36.48 -21.20
N TYR A 328 -18.85 36.54 -20.85
CA TYR A 328 -18.38 36.44 -19.46
C TYR A 328 -18.90 37.60 -18.60
N SER A 329 -18.95 37.36 -17.28
CA SER A 329 -19.22 38.41 -16.29
C SER A 329 -18.15 39.50 -16.33
N LYS A 330 -18.55 40.73 -15.98
CA LYS A 330 -17.66 41.91 -16.08
C LYS A 330 -16.62 41.95 -14.96
N ASP A 331 -17.02 41.45 -13.79
CA ASP A 331 -16.09 41.36 -12.65
C ASP A 331 -15.14 40.16 -12.86
N LEU A 332 -13.90 40.37 -12.38
CA LEU A 332 -12.82 39.42 -12.65
C LEU A 332 -13.05 38.07 -11.95
N GLU A 333 -13.54 38.07 -10.73
CA GLU A 333 -13.76 36.87 -9.90
C GLU A 333 -14.81 35.98 -10.54
N SER A 334 -15.99 36.50 -10.87
CA SER A 334 -17.04 35.74 -11.57
C SER A 334 -16.58 35.23 -12.94
N LYS A 335 -15.81 36.04 -13.67
CA LYS A 335 -15.27 35.61 -14.97
C LYS A 335 -14.30 34.45 -14.84
N ASP A 336 -13.43 34.44 -13.82
CA ASP A 336 -12.47 33.36 -13.59
C ASP A 336 -13.20 32.09 -13.15
N LEU A 337 -14.22 32.18 -12.31
CA LEU A 337 -15.09 31.06 -11.94
C LEU A 337 -15.84 30.46 -13.13
N GLU A 338 -16.37 31.30 -14.04
CA GLU A 338 -17.04 30.84 -15.27
C GLU A 338 -16.06 30.09 -16.17
N LYS A 339 -14.82 30.57 -16.35
CA LYS A 339 -13.77 29.88 -17.10
C LYS A 339 -13.38 28.55 -16.47
N GLU A 340 -13.17 28.53 -15.16
CA GLU A 340 -12.84 27.34 -14.41
C GLU A 340 -13.95 26.29 -14.52
N PHE A 341 -15.21 26.71 -14.45
CA PHE A 341 -16.35 25.81 -14.63
C PHE A 341 -16.41 25.23 -16.05
N ILE A 342 -16.17 26.04 -17.10
CA ILE A 342 -16.10 25.56 -18.48
C ILE A 342 -15.04 24.47 -18.61
N LEU A 343 -13.84 24.70 -18.07
CA LEU A 343 -12.74 23.75 -18.14
C LEU A 343 -13.01 22.46 -17.37
N SER A 344 -13.54 22.58 -16.17
CA SER A 344 -13.86 21.45 -15.30
C SER A 344 -15.04 20.61 -15.85
N TYR A 345 -16.09 21.27 -16.38
CA TYR A 345 -17.20 20.56 -16.98
C TYR A 345 -16.84 19.90 -18.32
N ALA A 346 -16.03 20.55 -19.16
CA ALA A 346 -15.48 19.93 -20.36
C ALA A 346 -14.63 18.70 -20.02
N LYS A 347 -13.76 18.77 -18.99
CA LYS A 347 -12.99 17.64 -18.48
C LYS A 347 -13.90 16.50 -18.02
N TYR A 348 -14.97 16.80 -17.30
CA TYR A 348 -15.97 15.82 -16.88
C TYR A 348 -16.64 15.11 -18.06
N LEU A 349 -17.07 15.88 -19.08
CA LEU A 349 -17.68 15.33 -20.29
C LEU A 349 -16.72 14.45 -21.08
N PHE A 350 -15.43 14.83 -21.14
CA PHE A 350 -14.39 14.06 -21.81
C PHE A 350 -14.09 12.74 -21.07
N LEU A 351 -13.87 12.78 -19.76
CA LEU A 351 -13.39 11.64 -18.99
C LEU A 351 -14.50 10.64 -18.58
N ASN A 352 -15.67 11.15 -18.21
CA ASN A 352 -16.71 10.32 -17.60
C ASN A 352 -17.87 10.00 -18.53
N LYS A 353 -18.13 10.85 -19.51
CA LYS A 353 -19.28 10.67 -20.42
C LYS A 353 -18.86 10.29 -21.84
N ASN A 354 -17.58 10.41 -22.18
CA ASN A 354 -17.08 10.27 -23.55
C ASN A 354 -17.89 11.12 -24.56
N SER A 355 -18.46 12.24 -24.07
CA SER A 355 -19.38 13.07 -24.83
C SER A 355 -18.65 14.03 -25.77
N ILE A 356 -17.41 14.36 -25.47
CA ILE A 356 -16.53 15.17 -26.32
C ILE A 356 -15.23 14.41 -26.62
N THR A 357 -14.63 14.69 -27.78
CA THR A 357 -13.37 14.07 -28.20
C THR A 357 -12.17 14.73 -27.53
N ASN A 358 -11.01 14.09 -27.61
CA ASN A 358 -9.75 14.67 -27.12
C ASN A 358 -9.40 15.98 -27.85
N GLU A 359 -9.66 16.06 -29.15
CA GLU A 359 -9.42 17.25 -29.96
C GLU A 359 -10.35 18.40 -29.50
N GLU A 360 -11.65 18.13 -29.34
CA GLU A 360 -12.64 19.09 -28.84
C GLU A 360 -12.23 19.61 -27.45
N TYR A 361 -11.80 18.72 -26.55
CA TYR A 361 -11.35 19.09 -25.22
C TYR A 361 -10.09 19.98 -25.24
N LEU A 362 -9.09 19.63 -26.05
CA LEU A 362 -7.88 20.43 -26.17
C LEU A 362 -8.17 21.82 -26.77
N ASN A 363 -9.08 21.89 -27.73
CA ASN A 363 -9.50 23.17 -28.31
C ASN A 363 -10.18 24.07 -27.28
N ILE A 364 -11.07 23.52 -26.44
CA ILE A 364 -11.68 24.27 -25.35
C ILE A 364 -10.62 24.82 -24.39
N ILE A 365 -9.64 24.00 -23.99
CA ILE A 365 -8.55 24.42 -23.11
C ILE A 365 -7.78 25.61 -23.71
N ASN A 366 -7.44 25.54 -25.00
CA ASN A 366 -6.62 26.56 -25.65
C ASN A 366 -7.35 27.90 -25.81
N VAL A 367 -8.67 27.88 -25.91
CA VAL A 367 -9.46 29.10 -26.12
C VAL A 367 -9.90 29.73 -24.80
N VAL A 368 -10.18 28.93 -23.77
CA VAL A 368 -10.72 29.43 -22.50
C VAL A 368 -9.63 29.91 -21.54
N LYS A 369 -8.44 29.28 -21.56
CA LYS A 369 -7.27 29.75 -20.78
C LYS A 369 -6.80 31.10 -21.25
#